data_8f89364d5ba93621f060061e2fab77a2
#
_entry.id   8f89364d5ba93621f060061e2fab77a2
#
_cell.length_a   1.000
_cell.length_b   1.000
_cell.length_c   1.000
_cell.angle_alpha   90.00
_cell.angle_beta   90.00
_cell.angle_gamma   90.00
#
_symmetry.space_group_name_H-M   'P 1'
#
loop_
_entity.id
_entity.type
_entity.pdbx_description
1 polymer ?
#
loop_
_entity_poly.entity_id
_entity_poly.type
_entity_poly.pdbx_seq_one_letter_code
_entity_poly.pdbx_strand_id
1 'polypeptide(L)'
;MKPTKLCTQRFDTFEMNNARRAHIILGEEKNRIERRIEKLGFTLRLGRHEDIWNIHERTCESFSKEAAQGISPYDLYRFIHHGYPTLVLDGDGKVLAYDLSISYEDAEKTSYEVAVAVDGRLSGHRLGALLSTYGAILGWERGSRIRKSSVHPLNTPSVKNLLNYAGFYAADFIPDFLDQMGPRLLLSLRLTPNNILNQEVSMGAVKKFVNTGKQNTTYHLIRCSAFAEIDQMYRETRFRIIAFIPGSVFDDEPLFLACLL
;
A
#
# COMPACT_ATOMS: atom_id res chain seq x y z
N MET A 1 1.76 0.67 32.43
CA MET A 1 0.78 0.12 31.45
C MET A 1 1.57 -0.38 30.26
N LYS A 2 1.44 -1.65 29.86
CA LYS A 2 2.11 -2.17 28.66
C LYS A 2 1.60 -1.41 27.42
N PRO A 3 2.47 -1.01 26.49
CA PRO A 3 2.05 -0.35 25.25
C PRO A 3 1.01 -1.22 24.55
N THR A 4 -0.06 -0.60 24.13
CA THR A 4 -1.17 -1.29 23.46
C THR A 4 -0.66 -2.00 22.20
N LYS A 5 -1.05 -3.26 22.01
CA LYS A 5 -0.68 -4.16 20.91
C LYS A 5 -0.74 -3.57 19.48
N LEU A 6 -1.37 -2.40 19.27
CA LEU A 6 -1.50 -1.78 17.95
C LEU A 6 -0.17 -1.34 17.34
N CYS A 7 0.75 -0.78 18.13
CA CYS A 7 2.05 -0.31 17.61
C CYS A 7 3.08 -1.43 17.58
N THR A 8 3.13 -2.25 18.63
CA THR A 8 4.08 -3.36 18.74
C THR A 8 3.86 -4.45 17.70
N GLN A 9 2.60 -4.79 17.36
CA GLN A 9 2.32 -5.82 16.35
C GLN A 9 2.81 -5.48 14.94
N ARG A 10 2.96 -4.20 14.58
CA ARG A 10 3.53 -3.80 13.27
C ARG A 10 5.05 -3.73 13.24
N PHE A 11 5.70 -3.71 14.40
CA PHE A 11 7.15 -3.50 14.50
C PHE A 11 7.92 -4.68 15.09
N ASP A 12 7.20 -5.66 15.67
CA ASP A 12 7.84 -6.89 16.13
C ASP A 12 8.45 -7.62 14.94
N THR A 13 9.77 -7.74 14.97
CA THR A 13 10.52 -8.59 14.04
C THR A 13 10.14 -10.04 14.35
N PHE A 14 9.30 -10.62 13.51
CA PHE A 14 9.03 -12.04 13.53
C PHE A 14 10.28 -12.75 12.98
N GLU A 15 11.17 -13.17 13.85
CA GLU A 15 12.28 -14.04 13.49
C GLU A 15 11.73 -15.42 13.15
N MET A 16 11.43 -15.64 11.88
CA MET A 16 11.19 -17.00 11.42
C MET A 16 12.54 -17.70 11.30
N ASN A 17 12.91 -18.45 12.31
CA ASN A 17 14.08 -19.33 12.31
C ASN A 17 13.99 -20.46 11.24
N ASN A 18 12.94 -20.45 10.39
CA ASN A 18 12.73 -21.44 9.36
C ASN A 18 12.19 -20.80 8.07
N ALA A 19 13.10 -20.44 7.15
CA ALA A 19 12.77 -19.87 5.83
C ALA A 19 11.73 -20.73 5.07
N ARG A 20 11.78 -22.07 5.21
CA ARG A 20 10.83 -22.99 4.59
C ARG A 20 9.39 -22.75 5.10
N ARG A 21 9.21 -22.46 6.38
CA ARG A 21 7.89 -22.17 6.97
C ARG A 21 7.36 -20.84 6.42
N ALA A 22 8.23 -19.84 6.23
CA ALA A 22 7.87 -18.56 5.62
C ALA A 22 7.35 -18.75 4.20
N HIS A 23 8.05 -19.50 3.36
CA HIS A 23 7.62 -19.81 2.00
C HIS A 23 6.26 -20.52 1.94
N ILE A 24 6.03 -21.48 2.85
CA ILE A 24 4.75 -22.21 2.91
C ILE A 24 3.60 -21.24 3.22
N ILE A 25 3.74 -20.45 4.29
CA ILE A 25 2.66 -19.55 4.74
C ILE A 25 2.37 -18.45 3.69
N LEU A 26 3.39 -17.85 3.10
CA LEU A 26 3.20 -16.85 2.05
C LEU A 26 2.67 -17.45 0.76
N GLY A 27 3.05 -18.70 0.43
CA GLY A 27 2.47 -19.45 -0.68
C GLY A 27 0.99 -19.76 -0.50
N GLU A 28 0.57 -20.12 0.74
CA GLU A 28 -0.85 -20.29 1.07
C GLU A 28 -1.64 -18.99 0.92
N GLU A 29 -1.08 -17.86 1.36
CA GLU A 29 -1.71 -16.55 1.20
C GLU A 29 -1.81 -16.14 -0.27
N LYS A 30 -0.77 -16.36 -1.05
CA LYS A 30 -0.75 -16.14 -2.50
C LYS A 30 -1.88 -16.91 -3.19
N ASN A 31 -1.99 -18.21 -2.91
CA ASN A 31 -3.06 -19.07 -3.42
C ASN A 31 -4.46 -18.61 -2.93
N ARG A 32 -4.56 -18.06 -1.71
CA ARG A 32 -5.81 -17.52 -1.18
C ARG A 32 -6.25 -16.29 -1.96
N ILE A 33 -5.32 -15.40 -2.30
CA ILE A 33 -5.58 -14.22 -3.12
C ILE A 33 -6.03 -14.63 -4.53
N GLU A 34 -5.30 -15.54 -5.17
CA GLU A 34 -5.63 -16.07 -6.51
C GLU A 34 -7.05 -16.64 -6.54
N ARG A 35 -7.36 -17.55 -5.63
CA ARG A 35 -8.72 -18.15 -5.50
C ARG A 35 -9.80 -17.12 -5.22
N ARG A 36 -9.49 -16.03 -4.49
CA ARG A 36 -10.46 -14.97 -4.24
C ARG A 36 -10.77 -14.18 -5.50
N ILE A 37 -9.78 -13.94 -6.34
CA ILE A 37 -9.93 -13.25 -7.63
C ILE A 37 -10.66 -14.16 -8.63
N GLU A 38 -10.33 -15.45 -8.67
CA GLU A 38 -11.03 -16.44 -9.49
C GLU A 38 -12.51 -16.56 -9.13
N LYS A 39 -12.86 -16.52 -7.85
CA LYS A 39 -14.28 -16.52 -7.40
C LYS A 39 -15.07 -15.30 -7.87
N LEU A 40 -14.41 -14.20 -8.23
CA LEU A 40 -15.03 -13.05 -8.85
C LEU A 40 -15.16 -13.20 -10.37
N GLY A 41 -14.72 -14.32 -10.95
CA GLY A 41 -14.73 -14.60 -12.38
C GLY A 41 -13.54 -14.02 -13.14
N PHE A 42 -12.43 -13.66 -12.43
CA PHE A 42 -11.29 -13.01 -13.01
C PHE A 42 -10.03 -13.89 -12.93
N THR A 43 -9.03 -13.57 -13.75
CA THR A 43 -7.71 -14.23 -13.74
C THR A 43 -6.67 -13.28 -13.16
N LEU A 44 -5.84 -13.76 -12.21
CA LEU A 44 -4.66 -13.06 -11.73
C LEU A 44 -3.40 -13.67 -12.35
N ARG A 45 -2.54 -12.84 -12.95
CA ARG A 45 -1.23 -13.27 -13.48
C ARG A 45 -0.22 -12.13 -13.54
N LEU A 46 1.03 -12.48 -13.80
CA LEU A 46 2.05 -11.50 -14.13
C LEU A 46 1.80 -10.89 -15.52
N GLY A 47 2.12 -9.60 -15.63
CA GLY A 47 2.06 -8.87 -16.90
C GLY A 47 3.12 -9.34 -17.89
N ARG A 48 2.80 -9.24 -19.18
CA ARG A 48 3.64 -9.59 -20.32
C ARG A 48 3.74 -8.41 -21.28
N HIS A 49 4.66 -8.47 -22.24
CA HIS A 49 4.83 -7.39 -23.23
C HIS A 49 3.56 -7.11 -24.03
N GLU A 50 2.78 -8.14 -24.33
CA GLU A 50 1.49 -8.01 -25.03
C GLU A 50 0.44 -7.21 -24.25
N ASP A 51 0.60 -7.07 -22.93
CA ASP A 51 -0.35 -6.35 -22.07
C ASP A 51 -0.12 -4.84 -22.00
N ILE A 52 0.99 -4.34 -22.55
CA ILE A 52 1.41 -2.93 -22.41
C ILE A 52 0.27 -1.96 -22.73
N TRP A 53 -0.40 -2.15 -23.87
CA TRP A 53 -1.46 -1.27 -24.31
C TRP A 53 -2.71 -1.38 -23.45
N ASN A 54 -3.09 -2.59 -22.99
CA ASN A 54 -4.20 -2.78 -22.07
C ASN A 54 -3.94 -2.16 -20.69
N ILE A 55 -2.68 -2.23 -20.19
CA ILE A 55 -2.27 -1.57 -18.96
C ILE A 55 -2.31 -0.04 -19.15
N HIS A 56 -1.81 0.46 -20.29
CA HIS A 56 -1.81 1.89 -20.59
C HIS A 56 -3.24 2.45 -20.68
N GLU A 57 -4.15 1.76 -21.38
CA GLU A 57 -5.56 2.12 -21.45
C GLU A 57 -6.17 2.20 -20.03
N ARG A 58 -5.96 1.18 -19.19
CA ARG A 58 -6.42 1.17 -17.79
C ARG A 58 -5.81 2.32 -16.99
N THR A 59 -4.55 2.67 -17.23
CA THR A 59 -3.88 3.80 -16.59
C THR A 59 -4.57 5.12 -16.94
N CYS A 60 -4.85 5.35 -18.23
CA CYS A 60 -5.55 6.53 -18.71
C CYS A 60 -6.98 6.65 -18.17
N GLU A 61 -7.67 5.52 -17.96
CA GLU A 61 -9.02 5.49 -17.38
C GLU A 61 -9.03 5.72 -15.86
N SER A 62 -7.95 5.36 -15.16
CA SER A 62 -7.90 5.34 -13.70
C SER A 62 -7.27 6.58 -13.06
N PHE A 63 -6.43 7.30 -13.79
CA PHE A 63 -5.70 8.46 -13.29
C PHE A 63 -6.09 9.73 -14.04
N SER A 64 -5.82 10.89 -13.45
CA SER A 64 -5.92 12.15 -14.18
C SER A 64 -5.01 12.14 -15.43
N LYS A 65 -5.31 12.96 -16.42
CA LYS A 65 -4.53 13.04 -17.65
C LYS A 65 -3.05 13.30 -17.37
N GLU A 66 -2.76 14.18 -16.43
CA GLU A 66 -1.40 14.55 -16.02
C GLU A 66 -0.68 13.37 -15.34
N ALA A 67 -1.36 12.67 -14.44
CA ALA A 67 -0.80 11.49 -13.76
C ALA A 67 -0.62 10.31 -14.71
N ALA A 68 -1.54 10.11 -15.66
CA ALA A 68 -1.43 9.06 -16.68
C ALA A 68 -0.26 9.31 -17.65
N GLN A 69 0.04 10.58 -17.98
CA GLN A 69 1.19 10.94 -18.82
C GLN A 69 2.54 10.56 -18.18
N GLY A 70 2.61 10.45 -16.84
CA GLY A 70 3.80 10.00 -16.12
C GLY A 70 4.09 8.50 -16.26
N ILE A 71 3.19 7.69 -16.86
CA ILE A 71 3.38 6.26 -17.09
C ILE A 71 3.17 5.97 -18.58
N SER A 72 4.22 6.18 -19.36
CA SER A 72 4.21 5.94 -20.80
C SER A 72 4.26 4.44 -21.13
N PRO A 73 3.89 4.03 -22.35
CA PRO A 73 4.09 2.64 -22.82
C PRO A 73 5.56 2.17 -22.71
N TYR A 74 6.52 3.10 -22.84
CA TYR A 74 7.95 2.81 -22.66
C TYR A 74 8.27 2.47 -21.19
N ASP A 75 7.70 3.22 -20.23
CA ASP A 75 7.86 2.90 -18.81
C ASP A 75 7.22 1.57 -18.46
N LEU A 76 6.04 1.27 -19.02
CA LEU A 76 5.38 -0.03 -18.86
C LEU A 76 6.23 -1.19 -19.39
N TYR A 77 6.91 -1.00 -20.55
CA TYR A 77 7.88 -1.96 -21.05
C TYR A 77 8.99 -2.22 -20.02
N ARG A 78 9.55 -1.17 -19.41
CA ARG A 78 10.57 -1.30 -18.37
C ARG A 78 10.05 -2.02 -17.12
N PHE A 79 8.83 -1.72 -16.66
CA PHE A 79 8.23 -2.41 -15.53
C PHE A 79 8.00 -3.89 -15.81
N ILE A 80 7.60 -4.26 -17.01
CA ILE A 80 7.43 -5.67 -17.39
C ILE A 80 8.79 -6.38 -17.45
N HIS A 81 9.81 -5.73 -17.98
CA HIS A 81 11.12 -6.33 -18.16
C HIS A 81 11.94 -6.45 -16.88
N HIS A 82 11.90 -5.42 -16.02
CA HIS A 82 12.71 -5.34 -14.80
C HIS A 82 11.90 -5.52 -13.51
N GLY A 83 10.59 -5.52 -13.61
CA GLY A 83 9.69 -5.62 -12.48
C GLY A 83 8.91 -6.93 -12.41
N TYR A 84 7.76 -6.83 -11.76
CA TYR A 84 6.80 -7.93 -11.64
C TYR A 84 5.37 -7.37 -11.57
N PRO A 85 4.92 -6.67 -12.61
CA PRO A 85 3.55 -6.17 -12.65
C PRO A 85 2.56 -7.34 -12.54
N THR A 86 1.53 -7.18 -11.73
CA THR A 86 0.46 -8.15 -11.57
C THR A 86 -0.84 -7.60 -12.14
N LEU A 87 -1.57 -8.42 -12.88
CA LEU A 87 -2.78 -8.04 -13.61
C LEU A 87 -3.96 -8.89 -13.18
N VAL A 88 -5.11 -8.24 -13.02
CA VAL A 88 -6.42 -8.89 -12.95
C VAL A 88 -7.12 -8.69 -14.28
N LEU A 89 -7.51 -9.77 -14.93
CA LEU A 89 -8.09 -9.81 -16.26
C LEU A 89 -9.50 -10.38 -16.21
N ASP A 90 -10.40 -9.88 -17.05
CA ASP A 90 -11.68 -10.53 -17.31
C ASP A 90 -11.57 -11.70 -18.29
N GLY A 91 -12.70 -12.32 -18.64
CA GLY A 91 -12.76 -13.45 -19.57
C GLY A 91 -12.30 -13.12 -20.99
N ASP A 92 -12.34 -11.86 -21.39
CA ASP A 92 -11.91 -11.38 -22.72
C ASP A 92 -10.46 -10.90 -22.72
N GLY A 93 -9.76 -11.00 -21.58
CA GLY A 93 -8.36 -10.61 -21.43
C GLY A 93 -8.16 -9.09 -21.21
N LYS A 94 -9.22 -8.33 -20.95
CA LYS A 94 -9.11 -6.91 -20.62
C LYS A 94 -8.56 -6.74 -19.21
N VAL A 95 -7.61 -5.80 -19.02
CA VAL A 95 -7.06 -5.45 -17.72
C VAL A 95 -8.08 -4.66 -16.91
N LEU A 96 -8.55 -5.26 -15.82
CA LEU A 96 -9.48 -4.65 -14.87
C LEU A 96 -8.78 -4.00 -13.67
N ALA A 97 -7.64 -4.54 -13.27
CA ALA A 97 -6.81 -3.98 -12.22
C ALA A 97 -5.35 -4.39 -12.40
N TYR A 98 -4.43 -3.59 -11.86
CA TYR A 98 -3.02 -3.92 -11.87
C TYR A 98 -2.28 -3.34 -10.66
N ASP A 99 -1.13 -3.96 -10.34
CA ASP A 99 -0.05 -3.42 -9.50
C ASP A 99 1.23 -3.38 -10.36
N LEU A 100 1.81 -2.21 -10.53
CA LEU A 100 3.12 -2.03 -11.16
C LEU A 100 4.19 -1.99 -10.09
N SER A 101 5.00 -3.02 -10.04
CA SER A 101 6.05 -3.18 -9.04
C SER A 101 7.40 -3.46 -9.68
N ILE A 102 8.46 -2.90 -9.09
CA ILE A 102 9.84 -3.10 -9.50
C ILE A 102 10.71 -3.37 -8.28
N SER A 103 11.76 -4.18 -8.42
CA SER A 103 12.79 -4.37 -7.40
C SER A 103 14.07 -3.64 -7.77
N TYR A 104 14.74 -3.08 -6.78
CA TYR A 104 16.05 -2.45 -6.90
C TYR A 104 17.09 -3.28 -6.14
N GLU A 105 18.26 -3.46 -6.74
CA GLU A 105 19.41 -4.06 -6.10
C GLU A 105 20.22 -3.00 -5.33
N ASP A 106 19.53 -2.28 -4.44
CA ASP A 106 20.16 -1.36 -3.51
C ASP A 106 20.59 -2.07 -2.22
N ALA A 107 21.29 -1.35 -1.35
CA ALA A 107 21.77 -1.89 -0.06
C ALA A 107 20.60 -2.38 0.84
N GLU A 108 19.42 -1.78 0.71
CA GLU A 108 18.21 -2.13 1.47
C GLU A 108 17.40 -3.26 0.81
N LYS A 109 17.75 -3.67 -0.41
CA LYS A 109 16.95 -4.61 -1.22
C LYS A 109 15.50 -4.16 -1.31
N THR A 110 15.32 -2.97 -1.88
CA THR A 110 14.02 -2.30 -1.93
C THR A 110 13.19 -2.80 -3.12
N SER A 111 11.90 -3.01 -2.93
CA SER A 111 10.91 -3.00 -4.00
C SER A 111 10.06 -1.75 -3.94
N TYR A 112 9.56 -1.29 -5.07
CA TYR A 112 8.71 -0.12 -5.17
C TYR A 112 7.39 -0.45 -5.86
N GLU A 113 6.28 -0.11 -5.20
CA GLU A 113 4.94 -0.12 -5.77
C GLU A 113 4.71 1.23 -6.45
N VAL A 114 4.80 1.24 -7.76
CA VAL A 114 4.75 2.47 -8.56
C VAL A 114 3.33 2.97 -8.72
N ALA A 115 2.41 2.05 -9.05
CA ALA A 115 1.00 2.36 -9.26
C ALA A 115 0.14 1.12 -9.03
N VAL A 116 -1.02 1.34 -8.41
CA VAL A 116 -2.11 0.37 -8.34
C VAL A 116 -3.35 1.03 -8.94
N ALA A 117 -3.93 0.42 -9.94
CA ALA A 117 -5.20 0.85 -10.52
C ALA A 117 -6.24 -0.25 -10.45
N VAL A 118 -7.48 0.13 -10.23
CA VAL A 118 -8.64 -0.78 -10.17
C VAL A 118 -9.79 -0.13 -10.91
N ASP A 119 -10.45 -0.86 -11.79
CA ASP A 119 -11.69 -0.41 -12.43
C ASP A 119 -12.72 0.00 -11.38
N GLY A 120 -13.28 1.20 -11.52
CA GLY A 120 -14.24 1.76 -10.55
C GLY A 120 -15.46 0.87 -10.32
N ARG A 121 -15.86 0.07 -11.31
CA ARG A 121 -16.95 -0.90 -11.21
C ARG A 121 -16.68 -2.03 -10.21
N LEU A 122 -15.41 -2.28 -9.90
CA LEU A 122 -14.94 -3.29 -8.95
C LEU A 122 -14.64 -2.70 -7.56
N SER A 123 -15.12 -1.47 -7.31
CA SER A 123 -15.01 -0.84 -5.99
C SER A 123 -15.68 -1.72 -4.92
N GLY A 124 -15.10 -1.74 -3.71
CA GLY A 124 -15.62 -2.54 -2.59
C GLY A 124 -15.06 -3.96 -2.49
N HIS A 125 -14.51 -4.54 -3.56
CA HIS A 125 -13.91 -5.88 -3.54
C HIS A 125 -12.50 -5.95 -2.93
N ARG A 126 -11.94 -4.79 -2.54
CA ARG A 126 -10.57 -4.66 -1.98
C ARG A 126 -9.47 -5.16 -2.93
N LEU A 127 -9.71 -5.13 -4.24
CA LEU A 127 -8.72 -5.62 -5.22
C LEU A 127 -7.38 -4.90 -5.11
N GLY A 128 -7.38 -3.59 -4.88
CA GLY A 128 -6.12 -2.85 -4.65
C GLY A 128 -5.30 -3.43 -3.49
N ALA A 129 -5.95 -3.73 -2.35
CA ALA A 129 -5.24 -4.32 -1.21
C ALA A 129 -4.72 -5.74 -1.51
N LEU A 130 -5.52 -6.55 -2.19
CA LEU A 130 -5.11 -7.90 -2.61
C LEU A 130 -3.90 -7.83 -3.54
N LEU A 131 -3.89 -6.92 -4.51
CA LEU A 131 -2.77 -6.72 -5.43
C LEU A 131 -1.53 -6.21 -4.70
N SER A 132 -1.66 -5.20 -3.82
CA SER A 132 -0.53 -4.71 -3.01
C SER A 132 0.07 -5.80 -2.12
N THR A 133 -0.79 -6.68 -1.53
CA THR A 133 -0.34 -7.83 -0.74
C THR A 133 0.36 -8.86 -1.62
N TYR A 134 -0.21 -9.18 -2.77
CA TYR A 134 0.37 -10.14 -3.73
C TYR A 134 1.73 -9.63 -4.22
N GLY A 135 1.83 -8.35 -4.58
CA GLY A 135 3.09 -7.70 -4.96
C GLY A 135 4.12 -7.70 -3.81
N ALA A 136 3.69 -7.56 -2.55
CA ALA A 136 4.57 -7.67 -1.39
C ALA A 136 5.14 -9.09 -1.24
N ILE A 137 4.33 -10.15 -1.47
CA ILE A 137 4.78 -11.55 -1.48
C ILE A 137 5.80 -11.76 -2.59
N LEU A 138 5.50 -11.31 -3.82
CA LEU A 138 6.42 -11.42 -4.95
C LEU A 138 7.74 -10.68 -4.70
N GLY A 139 7.70 -9.49 -4.11
CA GLY A 139 8.89 -8.74 -3.70
C GLY A 139 9.73 -9.52 -2.69
N TRP A 140 9.09 -10.12 -1.69
CA TRP A 140 9.76 -10.97 -0.71
C TRP A 140 10.39 -12.22 -1.35
N GLU A 141 9.66 -12.93 -2.23
CA GLU A 141 10.15 -14.09 -2.98
C GLU A 141 11.40 -13.75 -3.82
N ARG A 142 11.49 -12.49 -4.29
CA ARG A 142 12.65 -11.95 -5.05
C ARG A 142 13.77 -11.42 -4.16
N GLY A 143 13.65 -11.57 -2.84
CA GLY A 143 14.67 -11.17 -1.87
C GLY A 143 14.62 -9.72 -1.43
N SER A 144 13.58 -8.95 -1.83
CA SER A 144 13.37 -7.60 -1.29
C SER A 144 13.06 -7.66 0.21
N ARG A 145 13.55 -6.68 0.96
CA ARG A 145 13.35 -6.56 2.41
C ARG A 145 12.40 -5.44 2.79
N ILE A 146 12.30 -4.45 1.95
CA ILE A 146 11.45 -3.28 2.14
C ILE A 146 10.65 -3.06 0.86
N ARG A 147 9.36 -2.76 1.00
CA ARG A 147 8.52 -2.28 -0.09
C ARG A 147 8.17 -0.82 0.18
N LYS A 148 8.39 0.03 -0.81
CA LYS A 148 8.10 1.46 -0.74
C LYS A 148 6.96 1.80 -1.70
N SER A 149 6.23 2.87 -1.42
CA SER A 149 5.24 3.48 -2.31
C SER A 149 5.09 4.96 -1.97
N SER A 150 4.35 5.71 -2.77
CA SER A 150 3.98 7.08 -2.45
C SER A 150 2.52 7.34 -2.76
N VAL A 151 1.87 8.19 -1.96
CA VAL A 151 0.46 8.51 -2.15
C VAL A 151 0.16 9.96 -1.79
N HIS A 152 -0.71 10.61 -2.55
CA HIS A 152 -1.23 11.93 -2.17
C HIS A 152 -2.11 11.79 -0.92
N PRO A 153 -1.92 12.61 0.15
CA PRO A 153 -2.66 12.47 1.42
C PRO A 153 -4.19 12.50 1.26
N LEU A 154 -4.70 13.24 0.27
CA LEU A 154 -6.13 13.35 -0.01
C LEU A 154 -6.66 12.27 -0.99
N ASN A 155 -5.80 11.39 -1.52
CA ASN A 155 -6.26 10.22 -2.26
C ASN A 155 -6.76 9.15 -1.29
N THR A 156 -7.93 9.41 -0.70
CA THR A 156 -8.48 8.61 0.40
C THR A 156 -8.66 7.12 0.06
N PRO A 157 -9.05 6.71 -1.17
CA PRO A 157 -9.10 5.30 -1.54
C PRO A 157 -7.74 4.61 -1.45
N SER A 158 -6.69 5.22 -2.04
CA SER A 158 -5.34 4.67 -2.03
C SER A 158 -4.71 4.71 -0.64
N VAL A 159 -4.86 5.82 0.10
CA VAL A 159 -4.38 5.95 1.47
C VAL A 159 -4.99 4.87 2.38
N LYS A 160 -6.32 4.70 2.33
CA LYS A 160 -7.02 3.65 3.07
C LYS A 160 -6.53 2.26 2.68
N ASN A 161 -6.35 2.02 1.39
CA ASN A 161 -5.86 0.75 0.87
C ASN A 161 -4.47 0.41 1.45
N LEU A 162 -3.54 1.33 1.33
CA LEU A 162 -2.14 1.12 1.71
C LEU A 162 -1.96 1.06 3.23
N LEU A 163 -2.52 2.03 3.98
CA LEU A 163 -2.33 2.10 5.43
C LEU A 163 -3.16 1.07 6.19
N ASN A 164 -4.44 0.86 5.81
CA ASN A 164 -5.35 0.04 6.61
C ASN A 164 -5.38 -1.43 6.19
N TYR A 165 -5.10 -1.73 4.92
CA TYR A 165 -5.24 -3.09 4.41
C TYR A 165 -3.95 -3.71 3.89
N ALA A 166 -3.02 -2.93 3.32
CA ALA A 166 -1.77 -3.43 2.76
C ALA A 166 -0.57 -3.29 3.71
N GLY A 167 -0.79 -2.84 4.97
CA GLY A 167 0.20 -2.85 6.04
C GLY A 167 1.31 -1.82 5.94
N PHE A 168 1.24 -0.89 5.00
CA PHE A 168 2.18 0.22 4.93
C PHE A 168 2.01 1.17 6.12
N TYR A 169 3.09 1.90 6.42
CA TYR A 169 3.07 3.09 7.26
C TYR A 169 3.73 4.23 6.49
N ALA A 170 3.33 5.48 6.75
CA ALA A 170 4.03 6.61 6.18
C ALA A 170 5.31 6.88 7.02
N ALA A 171 6.43 6.80 6.32
CA ALA A 171 7.76 6.97 6.88
C ALA A 171 8.27 8.39 6.73
N ASP A 172 7.71 9.15 5.78
CA ASP A 172 8.11 10.53 5.48
C ASP A 172 7.01 11.26 4.71
N PHE A 173 7.15 12.58 4.60
CA PHE A 173 6.26 13.48 3.88
C PHE A 173 7.05 14.47 3.04
N ILE A 174 6.69 14.59 1.76
CA ILE A 174 7.27 15.56 0.83
C ILE A 174 6.17 16.53 0.41
N PRO A 175 6.24 17.82 0.80
CA PRO A 175 5.21 18.80 0.48
C PRO A 175 5.10 19.08 -1.02
N ASP A 176 6.22 19.12 -1.74
CA ASP A 176 6.32 19.41 -3.16
C ASP A 176 7.03 18.28 -3.90
N PHE A 177 6.31 17.19 -4.16
CA PHE A 177 6.88 16.03 -4.85
C PHE A 177 6.88 16.26 -6.36
N LEU A 178 8.08 16.27 -6.98
CA LEU A 178 8.30 16.45 -8.43
C LEU A 178 7.58 17.68 -8.99
N ASP A 179 7.69 18.83 -8.30
CA ASP A 179 7.25 20.18 -8.68
C ASP A 179 5.77 20.36 -9.11
N GLN A 180 5.09 19.31 -9.52
CA GLN A 180 3.72 19.38 -10.06
C GLN A 180 2.76 18.33 -9.48
N MET A 181 3.28 17.34 -8.77
CA MET A 181 2.45 16.23 -8.25
C MET A 181 1.87 16.50 -6.86
N GLY A 182 2.19 17.68 -6.27
CA GLY A 182 1.75 18.07 -4.94
C GLY A 182 2.29 17.19 -3.81
N PRO A 183 1.73 17.29 -2.60
CA PRO A 183 2.25 16.60 -1.43
C PRO A 183 2.17 15.08 -1.57
N ARG A 184 3.15 14.36 -1.00
CA ARG A 184 3.18 12.90 -0.95
C ARG A 184 3.56 12.40 0.43
N LEU A 185 2.83 11.40 0.89
CA LEU A 185 3.30 10.49 1.95
C LEU A 185 4.21 9.45 1.30
N LEU A 186 5.42 9.31 1.83
CA LEU A 186 6.31 8.22 1.45
C LEU A 186 6.03 7.03 2.36
N LEU A 187 5.55 5.96 1.76
CA LEU A 187 5.11 4.77 2.47
C LEU A 187 6.20 3.70 2.47
N SER A 188 6.23 2.94 3.56
CA SER A 188 7.16 1.83 3.74
C SER A 188 6.45 0.63 4.35
N LEU A 189 6.82 -0.57 3.90
CA LEU A 189 6.42 -1.85 4.47
C LEU A 189 7.67 -2.73 4.59
N ARG A 190 8.03 -3.16 5.80
CA ARG A 190 9.07 -4.17 5.98
C ARG A 190 8.52 -5.52 5.52
N LEU A 191 9.18 -6.14 4.54
CA LEU A 191 8.77 -7.42 3.98
C LEU A 191 9.22 -8.57 4.88
N THR A 192 8.42 -8.86 5.90
CA THR A 192 8.49 -10.08 6.69
C THR A 192 7.16 -10.80 6.57
N PRO A 193 7.10 -12.14 6.71
CA PRO A 193 5.85 -12.88 6.63
C PRO A 193 4.80 -12.33 7.58
N ASN A 194 5.18 -11.98 8.81
CA ASN A 194 4.26 -11.42 9.80
C ASN A 194 3.66 -10.07 9.34
N ASN A 195 4.48 -9.18 8.80
CA ASN A 195 4.00 -7.87 8.33
C ASN A 195 3.13 -7.99 7.07
N ILE A 196 3.41 -8.97 6.22
CA ILE A 196 2.63 -9.24 5.00
C ILE A 196 1.26 -9.86 5.35
N LEU A 197 1.18 -10.71 6.37
CA LEU A 197 -0.03 -11.43 6.74
C LEU A 197 -0.95 -10.68 7.72
N ASN A 198 -0.39 -9.84 8.59
CA ASN A 198 -1.12 -9.13 9.65
C ASN A 198 -1.31 -7.64 9.29
N GLN A 199 -1.87 -7.39 8.11
CA GLN A 199 -1.91 -6.05 7.54
C GLN A 199 -3.15 -5.23 7.93
N GLU A 200 -4.27 -5.88 8.22
CA GLU A 200 -5.54 -5.17 8.45
C GLU A 200 -5.55 -4.44 9.80
N VAL A 201 -5.73 -3.12 9.74
CA VAL A 201 -5.93 -2.31 10.94
C VAL A 201 -7.35 -2.49 11.43
N SER A 202 -7.50 -2.97 12.66
CA SER A 202 -8.81 -3.07 13.30
C SER A 202 -9.38 -1.69 13.58
N MET A 203 -10.32 -1.24 12.77
CA MET A 203 -11.03 0.04 12.98
C MET A 203 -11.79 0.06 14.31
N GLY A 204 -12.24 -1.10 14.81
CA GLY A 204 -12.82 -1.21 16.15
C GLY A 204 -11.83 -0.85 17.26
N ALA A 205 -10.57 -1.29 17.12
CA ALA A 205 -9.50 -0.93 18.05
C ALA A 205 -9.14 0.55 17.95
N VAL A 206 -9.12 1.12 16.74
CA VAL A 206 -8.90 2.56 16.51
C VAL A 206 -10.01 3.39 17.15
N LYS A 207 -11.29 3.06 16.89
CA LYS A 207 -12.45 3.73 17.52
C LYS A 207 -12.39 3.67 19.04
N LYS A 208 -12.11 2.49 19.60
CA LYS A 208 -11.99 2.34 21.06
C LYS A 208 -10.86 3.19 21.62
N PHE A 209 -9.73 3.28 20.93
CA PHE A 209 -8.61 4.13 21.31
C PHE A 209 -8.99 5.61 21.34
N VAL A 210 -9.61 6.12 20.28
CA VAL A 210 -10.02 7.53 20.17
C VAL A 210 -11.09 7.89 21.19
N ASN A 211 -12.11 7.03 21.39
CA ASN A 211 -13.21 7.29 22.32
C ASN A 211 -12.80 7.24 23.80
N THR A 212 -11.68 6.61 24.13
CA THR A 212 -11.21 6.60 25.52
C THR A 212 -10.62 7.94 25.97
N GLY A 213 -10.48 8.92 25.05
CA GLY A 213 -10.05 10.29 25.38
C GLY A 213 -8.67 10.40 26.06
N LYS A 214 -7.97 9.29 26.24
CA LYS A 214 -6.63 9.26 26.77
C LYS A 214 -5.70 9.76 25.68
N GLN A 215 -5.43 11.06 25.68
CA GLN A 215 -4.25 11.59 25.03
C GLN A 215 -3.05 10.82 25.59
N ASN A 216 -2.68 9.79 24.86
CA ASN A 216 -1.45 9.09 25.12
C ASN A 216 -0.38 9.87 24.38
N THR A 217 0.68 10.28 25.04
CA THR A 217 1.83 10.98 24.44
C THR A 217 2.44 10.26 23.23
N THR A 218 2.00 9.02 22.99
CA THR A 218 2.50 8.15 21.91
C THR A 218 1.67 8.24 20.61
N TYR A 219 0.41 8.71 20.64
CA TYR A 219 -0.46 8.73 19.46
C TYR A 219 -1.09 10.11 19.27
N HIS A 220 -1.14 10.55 18.00
CA HIS A 220 -1.73 11.81 17.58
C HIS A 220 -2.73 11.57 16.45
N LEU A 221 -3.80 12.37 16.44
CA LEU A 221 -4.74 12.47 15.34
C LEU A 221 -4.44 13.74 14.56
N ILE A 222 -4.25 13.60 13.24
CA ILE A 222 -3.88 14.71 12.35
C ILE A 222 -4.86 14.71 11.19
N ARG A 223 -5.37 15.88 10.82
CA ARG A 223 -6.21 16.02 9.61
C ARG A 223 -5.41 15.70 8.37
N CYS A 224 -6.01 14.94 7.44
CA CYS A 224 -5.34 14.58 6.19
C CYS A 224 -5.00 15.80 5.33
N SER A 225 -5.72 16.91 5.51
CA SER A 225 -5.53 18.20 4.83
C SER A 225 -4.49 19.11 5.50
N ALA A 226 -4.05 18.80 6.71
CA ALA A 226 -3.12 19.63 7.50
C ALA A 226 -1.65 19.44 7.09
N PHE A 227 -1.32 19.73 5.81
CA PHE A 227 0.00 19.43 5.23
C PHE A 227 1.16 20.12 5.97
N ALA A 228 0.98 21.36 6.40
CA ALA A 228 2.01 22.09 7.15
C ALA A 228 2.30 21.42 8.50
N GLU A 229 1.25 20.95 9.21
CA GLU A 229 1.39 20.23 10.47
C GLU A 229 2.10 18.88 10.26
N ILE A 230 1.70 18.15 9.20
CA ILE A 230 2.34 16.88 8.85
C ILE A 230 3.82 17.09 8.55
N ASP A 231 4.17 18.09 7.73
CA ASP A 231 5.57 18.41 7.37
C ASP A 231 6.38 18.79 8.61
N GLN A 232 5.83 19.68 9.46
CA GLN A 232 6.46 20.08 10.70
C GLN A 232 6.72 18.89 11.63
N MET A 233 5.75 18.01 11.81
CA MET A 233 5.91 16.80 12.64
C MET A 233 7.01 15.88 12.11
N TYR A 234 7.13 15.69 10.77
CA TYR A 234 8.21 14.87 10.20
C TYR A 234 9.59 15.50 10.37
N ARG A 235 9.68 16.84 10.40
CA ARG A 235 10.95 17.56 10.62
C ARG A 235 11.40 17.57 12.08
N GLU A 236 10.45 17.72 13.00
CA GLU A 236 10.74 17.97 14.42
C GLU A 236 10.75 16.70 15.27
N THR A 237 9.99 15.69 14.89
CA THR A 237 9.80 14.49 15.71
C THR A 237 9.93 13.21 14.88
N ARG A 238 10.28 12.12 15.56
CA ARG A 238 10.24 10.79 14.93
C ARG A 238 8.85 10.20 15.14
N PHE A 239 8.03 10.20 14.09
CA PHE A 239 6.72 9.56 14.12
C PHE A 239 6.43 8.81 12.80
N ARG A 240 5.35 8.04 12.81
CA ARG A 240 4.84 7.32 11.63
C ARG A 240 3.33 7.43 11.58
N ILE A 241 2.78 7.75 10.42
CA ILE A 241 1.35 7.59 10.19
C ILE A 241 1.08 6.10 9.93
N ILE A 242 0.24 5.49 10.76
CA ILE A 242 0.01 4.04 10.78
C ILE A 242 -1.40 3.63 10.38
N ALA A 243 -2.35 4.55 10.36
CA ALA A 243 -3.72 4.28 9.92
C ALA A 243 -4.39 5.54 9.35
N PHE A 244 -5.38 5.29 8.49
CA PHE A 244 -6.32 6.27 7.97
C PHE A 244 -7.68 6.07 8.63
N ILE A 245 -8.30 7.16 9.08
CA ILE A 245 -9.62 7.17 9.72
C ILE A 245 -10.56 7.95 8.79
N PRO A 246 -11.59 7.29 8.21
CA PRO A 246 -12.57 7.98 7.37
C PRO A 246 -13.34 9.06 8.15
N GLY A 247 -13.67 10.18 7.50
CA GLY A 247 -14.44 11.27 8.10
C GLY A 247 -15.79 10.86 8.69
N SER A 248 -16.46 9.87 8.09
CA SER A 248 -17.69 9.28 8.64
C SER A 248 -17.57 8.65 10.04
N VAL A 249 -16.35 8.54 10.56
CA VAL A 249 -16.09 8.04 11.92
C VAL A 249 -16.05 9.16 12.94
N PHE A 250 -15.58 10.35 12.54
CA PHE A 250 -15.44 11.55 13.36
C PHE A 250 -15.60 12.79 12.48
N ASP A 251 -16.43 13.71 12.85
CA ASP A 251 -16.55 15.12 12.41
C ASP A 251 -16.41 15.40 10.89
N ASP A 252 -16.83 14.46 10.04
CA ASP A 252 -16.85 14.55 8.56
C ASP A 252 -15.50 14.78 7.87
N GLU A 253 -14.40 15.01 8.60
CA GLU A 253 -13.07 15.15 8.01
C GLU A 253 -12.20 13.90 8.24
N PRO A 254 -11.51 13.40 7.19
CA PRO A 254 -10.63 12.24 7.35
C PRO A 254 -9.38 12.60 8.16
N LEU A 255 -8.96 11.66 9.02
CA LEU A 255 -7.82 11.82 9.91
C LEU A 255 -6.77 10.75 9.68
N PHE A 256 -5.53 11.06 10.01
CA PHE A 256 -4.44 10.11 10.20
C PHE A 256 -4.25 9.80 11.67
N LEU A 257 -3.99 8.53 11.98
CA LEU A 257 -3.45 8.11 13.26
C LEU A 257 -1.93 8.02 13.14
N ALA A 258 -1.22 8.87 13.84
CA ALA A 258 0.23 8.88 13.94
C ALA A 258 0.71 8.29 15.26
N CYS A 259 1.87 7.63 15.25
CA CYS A 259 2.53 7.05 16.42
C CYS A 259 3.93 7.64 16.55
N LEU A 260 4.29 8.18 17.71
CA LEU A 260 5.66 8.57 18.07
C LEU A 260 6.55 7.31 18.22
N LEU A 261 7.79 7.39 17.75
CA LEU A 261 8.76 6.29 17.74
C LEU A 261 9.71 6.36 18.92
#